data_d44455f254e91e033d3ba2c1bf710a71
#
_entry.id   d44455f254e91e033d3ba2c1bf710a71
#
_cell.length_a   1.000
_cell.length_b   1.000
_cell.length_c   1.000
_cell.angle_alpha   90.00
_cell.angle_beta   90.00
_cell.angle_gamma   90.00
#
_symmetry.space_group_name_H-M   'P 1'
#
loop_
_entity.id
_entity.type
_entity.pdbx_description
1 polymer ?
#
loop_
_entity_poly.entity_id
_entity_poly.type
_entity_poly.pdbx_seq_one_letter_code
_entity_poly.pdbx_strand_id
1 'polypeptide(L)'
;MYVLLAAFAMIFLLPLFFLLIGSFKAESELFRVPFHWLPDHFNLDNYKRLFEQIPFFRYFKNTMVIVICNIVGSVISCSLTAYGFARLRWPGRDKVFILVLVTMVLPYQVTLIPLYLMYTKMKWVGTFLPLTVPCFFGNG
;
A
#
# COMPACT_ATOMS: atom_id res chain seq x y z
N MET A 1 7.23 30.59 6.85
CA MET A 1 7.33 29.11 6.78
C MET A 1 5.96 28.44 6.85
N TYR A 2 5.15 28.64 7.88
CA TYR A 2 3.82 27.98 8.01
C TYR A 2 2.83 28.30 6.89
N VAL A 3 2.81 29.52 6.37
CA VAL A 3 1.94 29.94 5.26
C VAL A 3 2.27 29.14 3.99
N LEU A 4 3.55 28.97 3.67
CA LEU A 4 3.98 28.17 2.53
C LEU A 4 3.60 26.70 2.71
N LEU A 5 3.82 26.14 3.89
CA LEU A 5 3.43 24.76 4.20
C LEU A 5 1.91 24.55 4.07
N ALA A 6 1.12 25.51 4.57
CA ALA A 6 -0.34 25.45 4.44
C ALA A 6 -0.78 25.55 2.97
N ALA A 7 -0.14 26.42 2.18
CA ALA A 7 -0.44 26.55 0.75
C ALA A 7 -0.14 25.23 -0.01
N PHE A 8 1.03 24.63 0.22
CA PHE A 8 1.35 23.33 -0.38
C PHE A 8 0.39 22.24 0.07
N ALA A 9 0.06 22.18 1.38
CA ALA A 9 -0.90 21.21 1.89
C ALA A 9 -2.27 21.32 1.20
N MET A 10 -2.77 22.54 1.00
CA MET A 10 -4.02 22.77 0.27
C MET A 10 -3.95 22.27 -1.17
N ILE A 11 -2.84 22.53 -1.88
CA ILE A 11 -2.65 22.05 -3.26
C ILE A 11 -2.67 20.51 -3.30
N PHE A 12 -1.99 19.85 -2.35
CA PHE A 12 -1.98 18.38 -2.27
C PHE A 12 -3.34 17.79 -1.87
N LEU A 13 -4.17 18.53 -1.15
CA LEU A 13 -5.53 18.11 -0.78
C LEU A 13 -6.56 18.30 -1.91
N LEU A 14 -6.28 19.13 -2.92
CA LEU A 14 -7.21 19.37 -4.03
C LEU A 14 -7.66 18.08 -4.73
N PRO A 15 -6.77 17.15 -5.12
CA PRO A 15 -7.21 15.90 -5.76
C PRO A 15 -8.12 15.06 -4.85
N LEU A 16 -7.82 15.00 -3.55
CA LEU A 16 -8.64 14.28 -2.57
C LEU A 16 -10.03 14.93 -2.44
N PHE A 17 -10.08 16.25 -2.35
CA PHE A 17 -11.31 17.02 -2.29
C PHE A 17 -12.17 16.79 -3.56
N PHE A 18 -11.52 16.79 -4.73
CA PHE A 18 -12.19 16.49 -5.99
C PHE A 18 -12.78 15.08 -6.03
N LEU A 19 -12.05 14.07 -5.56
CA LEU A 19 -12.54 12.70 -5.46
C LEU A 19 -13.72 12.58 -4.51
N LEU A 20 -13.65 13.22 -3.35
CA LEU A 20 -14.74 13.22 -2.36
C LEU A 20 -16.00 13.85 -2.92
N ILE A 21 -15.89 15.03 -3.52
CA ILE A 21 -17.05 15.70 -4.14
C ILE A 21 -17.58 14.91 -5.33
N GLY A 22 -16.68 14.40 -6.17
CA GLY A 22 -17.05 13.58 -7.33
C GLY A 22 -17.81 12.31 -6.95
N SER A 23 -17.54 11.73 -5.78
CA SER A 23 -18.24 10.53 -5.31
C SER A 23 -19.74 10.77 -5.06
N PHE A 24 -20.16 12.00 -4.83
CA PHE A 24 -21.56 12.40 -4.63
C PHE A 24 -22.23 12.94 -5.90
N LYS A 25 -21.50 13.03 -7.03
CA LYS A 25 -22.04 13.47 -8.31
C LYS A 25 -22.65 12.31 -9.08
N ALA A 26 -23.69 12.60 -9.86
CA ALA A 26 -24.17 11.68 -10.87
C ALA A 26 -23.14 11.54 -12.00
N GLU A 27 -23.09 10.38 -12.65
CA GLU A 27 -22.16 10.12 -13.76
C GLU A 27 -22.28 11.16 -14.89
N SER A 28 -23.47 11.62 -15.18
CA SER A 28 -23.74 12.66 -16.17
C SER A 28 -23.18 14.04 -15.80
N GLU A 29 -22.97 14.32 -14.50
CA GLU A 29 -22.43 15.60 -14.04
C GLU A 29 -20.90 15.63 -14.05
N LEU A 30 -20.25 14.46 -14.00
CA LEU A 30 -18.77 14.37 -13.98
C LEU A 30 -18.13 14.89 -15.26
N PHE A 31 -18.79 14.69 -16.40
CA PHE A 31 -18.29 15.06 -17.74
C PHE A 31 -19.02 16.27 -18.36
N ARG A 32 -19.82 16.96 -17.54
CA ARG A 32 -20.60 18.13 -18.03
C ARG A 32 -19.72 19.34 -18.31
N VAL A 33 -20.01 20.01 -19.40
CA VAL A 33 -19.37 21.28 -19.76
C VAL A 33 -20.45 22.41 -19.75
N PRO A 34 -20.26 23.50 -19.02
CA PRO A 34 -19.12 23.87 -18.18
C PRO A 34 -19.00 23.02 -16.91
N PHE A 35 -17.76 22.86 -16.42
CA PHE A 35 -17.47 22.05 -15.23
C PHE A 35 -17.98 22.74 -13.97
N HIS A 36 -18.82 22.06 -13.20
CA HIS A 36 -19.31 22.51 -11.90
C HIS A 36 -18.50 21.84 -10.79
N TRP A 37 -17.96 22.61 -9.85
CA TRP A 37 -17.18 22.06 -8.73
C TRP A 37 -18.04 21.25 -7.75
N LEU A 38 -19.22 21.75 -7.44
CA LEU A 38 -20.16 21.12 -6.50
C LEU A 38 -21.19 20.28 -7.24
N PRO A 39 -21.73 19.22 -6.63
CA PRO A 39 -22.85 18.45 -7.20
C PRO A 39 -24.11 19.30 -7.21
N ASP A 40 -24.91 19.21 -8.27
CA ASP A 40 -26.23 19.84 -8.34
C ASP A 40 -27.17 19.25 -7.30
N HIS A 41 -27.06 17.91 -7.08
CA HIS A 41 -27.75 17.16 -6.03
C HIS A 41 -26.83 16.11 -5.43
N PHE A 42 -26.87 15.94 -4.09
CA PHE A 42 -26.12 14.88 -3.44
C PHE A 42 -26.72 13.51 -3.82
N ASN A 43 -25.95 12.73 -4.58
CA ASN A 43 -26.37 11.42 -5.05
C ASN A 43 -25.55 10.32 -4.35
N LEU A 44 -26.23 9.37 -3.72
CA LEU A 44 -25.62 8.21 -3.06
C LEU A 44 -25.70 6.92 -3.92
N ASP A 45 -26.20 7.00 -5.14
CA ASP A 45 -26.37 5.83 -6.01
C ASP A 45 -25.02 5.20 -6.37
N ASN A 46 -23.95 5.97 -6.45
CA ASN A 46 -22.61 5.45 -6.66
C ASN A 46 -22.20 4.47 -5.53
N TYR A 47 -22.56 4.77 -4.29
CA TYR A 47 -22.28 3.91 -3.15
C TYR A 47 -23.16 2.66 -3.16
N LYS A 48 -24.44 2.77 -3.54
CA LYS A 48 -25.32 1.61 -3.68
C LYS A 48 -24.82 0.67 -4.77
N ARG A 49 -24.49 1.22 -5.96
CA ARG A 49 -23.91 0.45 -7.07
C ARG A 49 -22.60 -0.24 -6.69
N LEU A 50 -21.77 0.39 -5.88
CA LEU A 50 -20.53 -0.22 -5.38
C LEU A 50 -20.81 -1.54 -4.66
N PHE A 51 -21.79 -1.56 -3.76
CA PHE A 51 -22.12 -2.74 -2.97
C PHE A 51 -22.92 -3.80 -3.77
N GLU A 52 -23.66 -3.37 -4.78
CA GLU A 52 -24.45 -4.27 -5.65
C GLU A 52 -23.59 -4.92 -6.74
N GLN A 53 -22.70 -4.16 -7.37
CA GLN A 53 -21.92 -4.62 -8.52
C GLN A 53 -20.61 -5.32 -8.15
N ILE A 54 -20.05 -5.00 -6.98
CA ILE A 54 -18.75 -5.51 -6.55
C ILE A 54 -18.90 -6.20 -5.20
N PRO A 55 -18.30 -7.39 -4.99
CA PRO A 55 -18.26 -8.03 -3.68
C PRO A 55 -17.30 -7.28 -2.73
N PHE A 56 -17.63 -6.02 -2.43
CA PHE A 56 -16.80 -5.07 -1.69
C PHE A 56 -16.30 -5.62 -0.36
N PHE A 57 -17.17 -6.22 0.44
CA PHE A 57 -16.79 -6.78 1.73
C PHE A 57 -15.79 -7.92 1.63
N ARG A 58 -15.87 -8.72 0.55
CA ARG A 58 -14.86 -9.76 0.29
C ARG A 58 -13.49 -9.15 0.00
N TYR A 59 -13.44 -8.12 -0.85
CA TYR A 59 -12.20 -7.42 -1.17
C TYR A 59 -11.65 -6.71 0.05
N PHE A 60 -12.49 -6.02 0.80
CA PHE A 60 -12.11 -5.37 2.05
C PHE A 60 -11.52 -6.37 3.06
N LYS A 61 -12.19 -7.50 3.29
CA LYS A 61 -11.68 -8.57 4.17
C LYS A 61 -10.31 -9.09 3.70
N ASN A 62 -10.16 -9.36 2.41
CA ASN A 62 -8.91 -9.85 1.85
C ASN A 62 -7.78 -8.82 2.06
N THR A 63 -8.06 -7.56 1.80
CA THR A 63 -7.11 -6.47 2.02
C THR A 63 -6.75 -6.36 3.51
N MET A 64 -7.72 -6.43 4.41
CA MET A 64 -7.46 -6.38 5.86
C MET A 64 -6.56 -7.53 6.32
N VAL A 65 -6.79 -8.75 5.84
CA VAL A 65 -5.92 -9.90 6.17
C VAL A 65 -4.48 -9.63 5.73
N ILE A 66 -4.30 -9.19 4.49
CA ILE A 66 -2.97 -8.88 3.94
C ILE A 66 -2.30 -7.76 4.75
N VAL A 67 -3.00 -6.66 5.00
CA VAL A 67 -2.49 -5.49 5.73
C VAL A 67 -2.08 -5.88 7.16
N ILE A 68 -2.93 -6.58 7.89
CA ILE A 68 -2.63 -6.99 9.27
C ILE A 68 -1.42 -7.92 9.30
N CYS A 69 -1.36 -8.92 8.41
CA CYS A 69 -0.20 -9.82 8.33
C CYS A 69 1.09 -9.07 8.00
N ASN A 70 1.04 -8.11 7.06
CA ASN A 70 2.20 -7.30 6.70
C ASN A 70 2.66 -6.40 7.85
N ILE A 71 1.74 -5.70 8.53
CA ILE A 71 2.09 -4.85 9.68
C ILE A 71 2.75 -5.70 10.78
N VAL A 72 2.11 -6.80 11.17
CA VAL A 72 2.64 -7.67 12.23
C VAL A 72 3.99 -8.27 11.83
N GLY A 73 4.09 -8.80 10.61
CA GLY A 73 5.33 -9.41 10.10
C GLY A 73 6.47 -8.40 10.04
N SER A 74 6.23 -7.23 9.45
CA SER A 74 7.24 -6.17 9.33
C SER A 74 7.66 -5.63 10.69
N VAL A 75 6.72 -5.36 11.60
CA VAL A 75 7.07 -4.86 12.95
C VAL A 75 7.94 -5.87 13.69
N ILE A 76 7.60 -7.15 13.67
CA ILE A 76 8.39 -8.20 14.33
C ILE A 76 9.76 -8.31 13.67
N SER A 77 9.82 -8.49 12.36
CA SER A 77 11.05 -8.69 11.62
C SER A 77 12.01 -7.51 11.74
N CYS A 78 11.51 -6.29 11.50
CA CYS A 78 12.32 -5.07 11.61
C CYS A 78 12.80 -4.82 13.04
N SER A 79 11.94 -5.03 14.04
CA SER A 79 12.31 -4.83 15.45
C SER A 79 13.39 -5.81 15.88
N LEU A 80 13.26 -7.08 15.55
CA LEU A 80 14.26 -8.10 15.88
C LEU A 80 15.59 -7.83 15.16
N THR A 81 15.55 -7.50 13.88
CA THR A 81 16.74 -7.18 13.09
C THR A 81 17.43 -5.92 13.64
N ALA A 82 16.67 -4.85 13.87
CA ALA A 82 17.20 -3.62 14.42
C ALA A 82 17.81 -3.84 15.82
N TYR A 83 17.15 -4.59 16.68
CA TYR A 83 17.69 -4.95 17.99
C TYR A 83 18.98 -5.75 17.87
N GLY A 84 19.02 -6.75 16.99
CA GLY A 84 20.20 -7.57 16.74
C GLY A 84 21.42 -6.75 16.32
N PHE A 85 21.26 -5.83 15.38
CA PHE A 85 22.34 -4.97 14.90
C PHE A 85 22.69 -3.84 15.90
N ALA A 86 21.72 -3.27 16.61
CA ALA A 86 21.97 -2.13 17.49
C ALA A 86 22.52 -2.53 18.87
N ARG A 87 22.06 -3.63 19.44
CA ARG A 87 22.34 -4.00 20.82
C ARG A 87 23.28 -5.20 20.99
N LEU A 88 23.24 -6.14 20.08
CA LEU A 88 24.06 -7.35 20.20
C LEU A 88 25.44 -7.13 19.56
N ARG A 89 26.49 -7.64 20.23
CA ARG A 89 27.85 -7.67 19.71
C ARG A 89 28.23 -9.10 19.35
N TRP A 90 28.46 -9.35 18.06
CA TRP A 90 28.85 -10.66 17.56
C TRP A 90 29.89 -10.53 16.45
N PRO A 91 30.80 -11.50 16.26
CA PRO A 91 31.81 -11.43 15.24
C PRO A 91 31.18 -11.43 13.84
N GLY A 92 31.57 -10.46 13.00
CA GLY A 92 31.03 -10.32 11.64
C GLY A 92 29.78 -9.43 11.49
N ARG A 93 29.24 -8.87 12.59
CA ARG A 93 28.05 -8.00 12.57
C ARG A 93 28.12 -6.93 11.47
N ASP A 94 29.20 -6.16 11.43
CA ASP A 94 29.32 -5.03 10.51
C ASP A 94 29.44 -5.49 9.05
N LYS A 95 30.04 -6.65 8.79
CA LYS A 95 30.08 -7.25 7.44
C LYS A 95 28.68 -7.68 6.98
N VAL A 96 27.91 -8.32 7.87
CA VAL A 96 26.52 -8.71 7.57
C VAL A 96 25.64 -7.49 7.41
N PHE A 97 25.85 -6.44 8.21
CA PHE A 97 25.11 -5.19 8.04
C PHE A 97 25.36 -4.55 6.67
N ILE A 98 26.61 -4.50 6.23
CA ILE A 98 26.96 -3.99 4.88
C ILE A 98 26.29 -4.87 3.80
N LEU A 99 26.27 -6.19 3.97
CA LEU A 99 25.59 -7.09 3.03
C LEU A 99 24.09 -6.77 2.93
N VAL A 100 23.43 -6.54 4.06
CA VAL A 100 22.01 -6.12 4.08
C VAL A 100 21.82 -4.81 3.34
N LEU A 101 22.69 -3.80 3.57
CA LEU A 101 22.60 -2.53 2.83
C LEU A 101 22.79 -2.72 1.32
N VAL A 102 23.70 -3.59 0.90
CA VAL A 102 23.93 -3.89 -0.53
C VAL A 102 22.69 -4.53 -1.16
N THR A 103 21.98 -5.40 -0.44
CA THR A 103 20.74 -6.00 -0.97
C THR A 103 19.64 -4.96 -1.19
N MET A 104 19.58 -3.90 -0.39
CA MET A 104 18.61 -2.81 -0.55
C MET A 104 18.84 -1.95 -1.80
N VAL A 105 20.06 -1.97 -2.36
CA VAL A 105 20.38 -1.25 -3.61
C VAL A 105 19.85 -1.99 -4.85
N LEU A 106 19.55 -3.28 -4.73
CA LEU A 106 19.01 -4.06 -5.84
C LEU A 106 17.59 -3.61 -6.20
N PRO A 107 17.36 -3.17 -7.45
CA PRO A 107 16.01 -2.80 -7.88
C PRO A 107 15.05 -3.99 -7.78
N TYR A 108 13.90 -3.79 -7.17
CA TYR A 108 12.87 -4.83 -7.03
C TYR A 108 12.49 -5.48 -8.37
N GLN A 109 12.54 -4.71 -9.46
CA GLN A 109 12.21 -5.17 -10.80
C GLN A 109 13.10 -6.33 -11.27
N VAL A 110 14.36 -6.37 -10.81
CA VAL A 110 15.31 -7.45 -11.18
C VAL A 110 14.95 -8.75 -10.45
N THR A 111 14.46 -8.64 -9.23
CA THR A 111 14.10 -9.79 -8.39
C THR A 111 12.70 -10.33 -8.66
N LEU A 112 11.83 -9.53 -9.31
CA LEU A 112 10.42 -9.87 -9.51
C LEU A 112 10.23 -11.20 -10.28
N ILE A 113 10.92 -11.39 -11.40
CA ILE A 113 10.77 -12.58 -12.25
C ILE A 113 11.27 -13.84 -11.52
N PRO A 114 12.49 -13.87 -10.95
CA PRO A 114 12.96 -15.02 -10.16
C PRO A 114 12.03 -15.35 -8.99
N LEU A 115 11.52 -14.32 -8.30
CA LEU A 115 10.61 -14.47 -7.17
C LEU A 115 9.27 -15.09 -7.58
N TYR A 116 8.71 -14.65 -8.71
CA TYR A 116 7.49 -15.21 -9.27
C TYR A 116 7.66 -16.69 -9.64
N LEU A 117 8.78 -17.05 -10.29
CA LEU A 117 9.08 -18.44 -10.64
C LEU A 117 9.23 -19.31 -9.40
N MET A 118 9.86 -18.79 -8.35
CA MET A 118 9.97 -19.48 -7.06
C MET A 118 8.58 -19.71 -6.45
N TYR A 119 7.73 -18.68 -6.39
CA TYR A 119 6.37 -18.81 -5.86
C TYR A 119 5.50 -19.77 -6.68
N THR A 120 5.69 -19.82 -8.00
CA THR A 120 5.01 -20.79 -8.88
C THR A 120 5.42 -22.23 -8.53
N LYS A 121 6.72 -22.49 -8.35
CA LYS A 121 7.22 -23.82 -7.93
C LYS A 121 6.71 -24.22 -6.55
N MET A 122 6.58 -23.27 -5.64
CA MET A 122 6.03 -23.48 -4.29
C MET A 122 4.48 -23.59 -4.28
N LYS A 123 3.81 -23.43 -5.41
CA LYS A 123 2.34 -23.39 -5.54
C LYS A 123 1.67 -22.30 -4.68
N TRP A 124 2.36 -21.17 -4.49
CA TRP A 124 1.86 -20.03 -3.72
C TRP A 124 1.07 -19.05 -4.57
N VAL A 125 1.26 -19.07 -5.89
CA VAL A 125 0.54 -18.18 -6.82
C VAL A 125 -0.97 -18.45 -6.71
N GLY A 126 -1.75 -17.37 -6.63
CA GLY A 126 -3.20 -17.43 -6.40
C GLY A 126 -3.61 -17.53 -4.92
N THR A 127 -2.66 -17.49 -3.98
CA THR A 127 -2.90 -17.46 -2.52
C THR A 127 -2.41 -16.14 -1.90
N PHE A 128 -2.67 -15.93 -0.62
CA PHE A 128 -2.13 -14.77 0.12
C PHE A 128 -0.65 -14.95 0.55
N LEU A 129 -0.08 -16.14 0.42
CA LEU A 129 1.27 -16.45 0.90
C LEU A 129 2.37 -15.54 0.31
N PRO A 130 2.41 -15.29 -1.01
CA PRO A 130 3.40 -14.38 -1.59
C PRO A 130 3.33 -12.95 -1.07
N LEU A 131 2.13 -12.53 -0.64
CA LEU A 131 1.87 -11.17 -0.17
C LEU A 131 2.06 -11.00 1.35
N THR A 132 2.13 -12.10 2.10
CA THR A 132 2.15 -12.05 3.56
C THR A 132 3.40 -12.66 4.17
N VAL A 133 3.87 -13.79 3.66
CA VAL A 133 5.01 -14.50 4.26
C VAL A 133 6.32 -13.71 4.17
N PRO A 134 6.68 -13.06 3.04
CA PRO A 134 7.96 -12.37 2.92
C PRO A 134 8.20 -11.27 3.95
N CYS A 135 7.13 -10.59 4.42
CA CYS A 135 7.27 -9.51 5.41
C CYS A 135 7.77 -9.99 6.79
N PHE A 136 7.61 -11.27 7.11
CA PHE A 136 8.18 -11.88 8.32
C PHE A 136 9.70 -12.12 8.22
N PHE A 137 10.26 -12.03 7.02
CA PHE A 137 11.68 -12.27 6.74
C PHE A 137 12.42 -11.01 6.23
N GLY A 138 11.92 -9.84 6.54
CA GLY A 138 12.60 -8.59 6.22
C GLY A 138 12.32 -8.02 4.83
N ASN A 139 11.28 -8.48 4.16
CA ASN A 139 10.83 -7.93 2.89
C ASN A 139 9.69 -6.93 3.13
N GLY A 140 10.02 -5.83 3.78
CA GLY A 140 9.11 -4.74 4.10
C GLY A 140 9.76 -3.39 3.83
#